data_bd538e07c90d0fbce40214624fe29d29
#
_entry.id   bd538e07c90d0fbce40214624fe29d29
#
_cell.length_a   1.000
_cell.length_b   1.000
_cell.length_c   1.000
_cell.angle_alpha   90.00
_cell.angle_beta   90.00
_cell.angle_gamma   90.00
#
_symmetry.space_group_name_H-M   'P 1'
#
loop_
_entity.id
_entity.type
_entity.pdbx_description
1 polymer ?
#
loop_
_entity_poly.entity_id
_entity_poly.type
_entity_poly.pdbx_seq_one_letter_code
_entity_poly.pdbx_strand_id
1 'polypeptide(L)'
;MALKRAIKTPGARARGLRTLQHQTLPTWTRFAIDTEVWFRGLIVEGQPAGERDHRWSTKDQVHDEAIAWFLDRHALRPFGDYPARRSSDEDLTFWVDSKLMQRARRMAQRDGVKVARLIDAALSSYAREQLPQQLLRYRQRVQAQASRLYQATHPRARPPRKRRTGR
;
A
#
# COMPACT_ATOMS: atom_id res chain seq x y z
N MET A 1 12.76 -13.77 -43.85
CA MET A 1 11.60 -13.84 -42.91
C MET A 1 12.13 -13.71 -41.47
N ALA A 2 11.95 -12.54 -40.85
CA ALA A 2 12.44 -12.26 -39.50
C ALA A 2 11.34 -12.55 -38.48
N LEU A 3 11.54 -13.58 -37.66
CA LEU A 3 10.67 -13.90 -36.54
C LEU A 3 10.75 -12.79 -35.48
N LYS A 4 9.71 -11.96 -35.38
CA LYS A 4 9.50 -11.04 -34.26
C LYS A 4 9.28 -11.86 -32.99
N ARG A 5 10.33 -12.06 -32.19
CA ARG A 5 10.20 -12.55 -30.82
C ARG A 5 9.43 -11.53 -30.02
N ALA A 6 8.17 -11.85 -29.67
CA ALA A 6 7.40 -11.07 -28.73
C ALA A 6 8.13 -11.07 -27.38
N ILE A 7 8.61 -9.92 -26.97
CA ILE A 7 9.19 -9.71 -25.63
C ILE A 7 8.03 -9.92 -24.63
N LYS A 8 7.98 -11.08 -23.99
CA LYS A 8 7.04 -11.35 -22.90
C LYS A 8 7.43 -10.47 -21.71
N THR A 9 6.72 -9.37 -21.54
CA THR A 9 6.83 -8.53 -20.34
C THR A 9 6.52 -9.39 -19.09
N PRO A 10 7.37 -9.36 -18.04
CA PRO A 10 7.19 -10.17 -16.82
C PRO A 10 5.83 -9.99 -16.11
N GLY A 11 5.13 -8.89 -16.38
CA GLY A 11 3.80 -8.62 -15.81
C GLY A 11 2.63 -9.45 -16.35
N ALA A 12 2.79 -10.14 -17.50
CA ALA A 12 1.67 -10.88 -18.10
C ALA A 12 1.31 -12.16 -17.32
N ARG A 13 2.27 -12.85 -16.70
CA ARG A 13 2.01 -14.03 -15.85
C ARG A 13 1.39 -13.68 -14.50
N ALA A 14 1.77 -12.54 -13.92
CA ALA A 14 1.17 -12.06 -12.67
C ALA A 14 -0.28 -11.61 -12.86
N ARG A 15 -0.65 -11.07 -14.03
CA ARG A 15 -2.03 -10.63 -14.33
C ARG A 15 -3.04 -11.76 -14.40
N GLY A 16 -2.65 -12.97 -14.77
CA GLY A 16 -3.54 -14.14 -14.80
C GLY A 16 -4.08 -14.58 -13.43
N LEU A 17 -3.44 -14.15 -12.33
CA LEU A 17 -3.86 -14.39 -10.95
C LEU A 17 -4.60 -13.21 -10.34
N ARG A 18 -4.92 -12.18 -11.10
CA ARG A 18 -5.60 -10.98 -10.65
C ARG A 18 -6.93 -10.78 -11.36
N THR A 19 -7.88 -10.25 -10.63
CA THR A 19 -9.24 -9.94 -11.12
C THR A 19 -9.37 -8.43 -11.27
N LEU A 20 -9.86 -7.97 -12.41
CA LEU A 20 -10.19 -6.56 -12.64
C LEU A 20 -11.44 -6.19 -11.85
N GLN A 21 -11.35 -5.17 -11.01
CA GLN A 21 -12.45 -4.62 -10.23
C GLN A 21 -12.79 -3.23 -10.72
N HIS A 22 -14.06 -3.02 -11.06
CA HIS A 22 -14.65 -1.70 -11.25
C HIS A 22 -15.31 -1.26 -9.95
N GLN A 23 -14.92 -0.10 -9.47
CA GLN A 23 -15.31 0.38 -8.15
C GLN A 23 -15.63 1.86 -8.20
N THR A 24 -16.59 2.27 -7.39
CA THR A 24 -16.86 3.68 -7.11
C THR A 24 -16.41 3.95 -5.67
N LEU A 25 -15.59 4.95 -5.46
CA LEU A 25 -15.02 5.29 -4.16
C LEU A 25 -15.21 6.78 -3.84
N PRO A 26 -15.36 7.14 -2.56
CA PRO A 26 -15.23 8.53 -2.12
C PRO A 26 -13.89 9.12 -2.52
N THR A 27 -13.89 10.37 -2.99
CA THR A 27 -12.67 11.08 -3.41
C THR A 27 -11.59 11.08 -2.31
N TRP A 28 -11.98 11.21 -1.04
CA TRP A 28 -11.04 11.20 0.08
C TRP A 28 -10.36 9.83 0.27
N THR A 29 -11.07 8.72 0.05
CA THR A 29 -10.50 7.36 0.11
C THR A 29 -9.44 7.18 -0.98
N ARG A 30 -9.76 7.59 -2.21
CA ARG A 30 -8.84 7.56 -3.34
C ARG A 30 -7.59 8.39 -3.05
N PHE A 31 -7.77 9.63 -2.57
CA PHE A 31 -6.66 10.52 -2.22
C PHE A 31 -5.76 9.91 -1.13
N ALA A 32 -6.34 9.30 -0.10
CA ALA A 32 -5.58 8.65 0.96
C ALA A 32 -4.73 7.49 0.44
N ILE A 33 -5.30 6.64 -0.44
CA ILE A 33 -4.57 5.52 -1.07
C ILE A 33 -3.45 6.04 -1.98
N ASP A 34 -3.71 7.04 -2.81
CA ASP A 34 -2.69 7.63 -3.70
C ASP A 34 -1.54 8.24 -2.91
N THR A 35 -1.84 8.89 -1.79
CA THR A 35 -0.85 9.43 -0.85
C THR A 35 0.01 8.32 -0.24
N GLU A 36 -0.62 7.22 0.16
CA GLU A 36 0.08 6.05 0.69
C GLU A 36 1.05 5.45 -0.33
N VAL A 37 0.60 5.26 -1.57
CA VAL A 37 1.45 4.76 -2.67
C VAL A 37 2.65 5.67 -2.90
N TRP A 38 2.44 6.99 -2.87
CA TRP A 38 3.52 7.96 -3.02
C TRP A 38 4.55 7.86 -1.90
N PHE A 39 4.12 7.79 -0.63
CA PHE A 39 5.04 7.64 0.51
C PHE A 39 5.82 6.32 0.47
N ARG A 40 5.18 5.22 0.08
CA ARG A 40 5.87 3.94 -0.10
C ARG A 40 6.94 4.03 -1.19
N GLY A 41 6.63 4.70 -2.30
CA GLY A 41 7.59 4.98 -3.36
C GLY A 41 8.82 5.72 -2.86
N LEU A 42 8.65 6.79 -2.07
CA LEU A 42 9.76 7.55 -1.49
C LEU A 42 10.67 6.68 -0.60
N ILE A 43 10.09 5.75 0.17
CA ILE A 43 10.89 4.85 1.02
C ILE A 43 11.70 3.89 0.17
N VAL A 44 11.11 3.33 -0.89
CA VAL A 44 11.81 2.42 -1.80
C VAL A 44 12.95 3.14 -2.51
N GLU A 45 12.73 4.35 -2.99
CA GLU A 45 13.76 5.17 -3.63
C GLU A 45 14.91 5.52 -2.68
N GLY A 46 14.63 5.69 -1.39
CA GLY A 46 15.64 5.91 -0.35
C GLY A 46 16.47 4.68 0.03
N GLN A 47 16.13 3.48 -0.49
CA GLN A 47 16.90 2.26 -0.26
C GLN A 47 18.10 2.14 -1.23
N PRO A 48 19.16 1.40 -0.86
CA PRO A 48 20.24 1.05 -1.78
C PRO A 48 19.71 0.40 -3.06
N ALA A 49 20.32 0.69 -4.21
CA ALA A 49 19.80 0.28 -5.52
C ALA A 49 19.56 -1.24 -5.65
N GLY A 50 20.36 -2.09 -4.97
CA GLY A 50 20.18 -3.55 -4.97
C GLY A 50 19.06 -4.08 -4.07
N GLU A 51 18.50 -3.24 -3.19
CA GLU A 51 17.48 -3.62 -2.21
C GLU A 51 16.10 -3.06 -2.54
N ARG A 52 15.98 -2.31 -3.64
CA ARG A 52 14.73 -1.66 -4.01
C ARG A 52 13.69 -2.66 -4.48
N ASP A 53 12.61 -2.81 -3.72
CA ASP A 53 11.42 -3.56 -4.14
C ASP A 53 10.24 -2.60 -4.41
N HIS A 54 10.08 -2.21 -5.66
CA HIS A 54 8.98 -1.32 -6.07
C HIS A 54 7.59 -1.98 -6.05
N ARG A 55 7.50 -3.31 -5.90
CA ARG A 55 6.21 -4.02 -5.96
C ARG A 55 5.28 -3.66 -4.83
N TRP A 56 5.80 -3.44 -3.63
CA TRP A 56 4.98 -3.09 -2.47
C TRP A 56 4.49 -1.63 -2.45
N SER A 57 5.02 -0.78 -3.33
CA SER A 57 4.57 0.60 -3.48
C SER A 57 3.48 0.79 -4.53
N THR A 58 3.05 -0.29 -5.20
CA THR A 58 2.02 -0.21 -6.23
C THR A 58 0.63 0.00 -5.64
N LYS A 59 -0.22 0.70 -6.41
CA LYS A 59 -1.63 0.91 -6.07
C LYS A 59 -2.37 -0.40 -5.83
N ASP A 60 -2.18 -1.38 -6.71
CA ASP A 60 -2.82 -2.69 -6.60
C ASP A 60 -2.49 -3.40 -5.30
N GLN A 61 -1.25 -3.25 -4.83
CA GLN A 61 -0.83 -3.87 -3.57
C GLN A 61 -1.45 -3.21 -2.35
N VAL A 62 -1.58 -1.89 -2.35
CA VAL A 62 -2.29 -1.17 -1.27
C VAL A 62 -3.76 -1.58 -1.24
N HIS A 63 -4.39 -1.78 -2.40
CA HIS A 63 -5.76 -2.29 -2.47
C HIS A 63 -5.87 -3.71 -1.92
N ASP A 64 -4.94 -4.61 -2.29
CA ASP A 64 -4.91 -5.99 -1.77
C ASP A 64 -4.74 -6.00 -0.25
N GLU A 65 -3.84 -5.20 0.30
CA GLU A 65 -3.63 -5.08 1.74
C GLU A 65 -4.89 -4.59 2.47
N ALA A 66 -5.54 -3.56 1.92
CA ALA A 66 -6.75 -3.00 2.51
C ALA A 66 -7.90 -4.03 2.53
N ILE A 67 -8.09 -4.74 1.42
CA ILE A 67 -9.11 -5.78 1.30
C ILE A 67 -8.78 -6.95 2.25
N ALA A 68 -7.54 -7.43 2.27
CA ALA A 68 -7.12 -8.51 3.15
C ALA A 68 -7.34 -8.16 4.64
N TRP A 69 -6.89 -6.97 5.05
CA TRP A 69 -7.07 -6.47 6.41
C TRP A 69 -8.55 -6.43 6.83
N PHE A 70 -9.41 -5.95 5.94
CA PHE A 70 -10.85 -5.87 6.23
C PHE A 70 -11.48 -7.27 6.34
N LEU A 71 -11.15 -8.18 5.40
CA LEU A 71 -11.66 -9.56 5.40
C LEU A 71 -11.23 -10.32 6.65
N ASP A 72 -10.00 -10.14 7.11
CA ASP A 72 -9.48 -10.81 8.30
C ASP A 72 -10.16 -10.27 9.57
N ARG A 73 -10.34 -8.95 9.67
CA ARG A 73 -10.99 -8.29 10.81
C ARG A 73 -12.45 -8.68 10.96
N HIS A 74 -13.15 -8.87 9.87
CA HIS A 74 -14.59 -9.18 9.85
C HIS A 74 -14.89 -10.64 9.49
N ALA A 75 -13.90 -11.54 9.59
CA ALA A 75 -14.06 -12.95 9.25
C ALA A 75 -15.18 -13.63 10.07
N LEU A 76 -15.27 -13.33 11.36
CA LEU A 76 -16.18 -13.98 12.30
C LEU A 76 -17.48 -13.21 12.54
N ARG A 77 -17.52 -11.90 12.26
CA ARG A 77 -18.69 -11.04 12.51
C ARG A 77 -19.01 -10.23 11.28
N PRO A 78 -20.30 -10.19 10.86
CA PRO A 78 -20.71 -9.30 9.76
C PRO A 78 -20.36 -7.85 10.06
N PHE A 79 -19.94 -7.14 9.02
CA PHE A 79 -19.77 -5.70 9.07
C PHE A 79 -21.15 -5.06 8.84
N GLY A 80 -21.68 -4.31 9.83
CA GLY A 80 -23.05 -3.79 9.78
C GLY A 80 -23.22 -2.46 9.04
N ASP A 81 -22.11 -1.74 8.77
CA ASP A 81 -22.15 -0.35 8.31
C ASP A 81 -21.58 -0.20 6.89
N TYR A 82 -22.20 -0.88 5.94
CA TYR A 82 -21.78 -0.80 4.53
C TYR A 82 -22.20 0.55 3.91
N PRO A 83 -21.27 1.34 3.35
CA PRO A 83 -21.57 2.66 2.81
C PRO A 83 -22.54 2.60 1.64
N ALA A 84 -23.46 3.56 1.58
CA ALA A 84 -24.28 3.80 0.40
C ALA A 84 -23.48 4.61 -0.63
N ARG A 85 -23.72 4.33 -1.93
CA ARG A 85 -23.13 5.13 -3.02
C ARG A 85 -23.56 6.59 -2.90
N ARG A 86 -22.62 7.52 -3.07
CA ARG A 86 -22.84 8.97 -3.09
C ARG A 86 -22.63 9.53 -4.49
N SER A 87 -23.28 10.63 -4.80
CA SER A 87 -23.13 11.30 -6.11
C SER A 87 -21.75 11.87 -6.37
N SER A 88 -20.95 12.11 -5.31
CA SER A 88 -19.56 12.60 -5.38
C SER A 88 -18.52 11.50 -5.50
N ASP A 89 -18.94 10.22 -5.56
CA ASP A 89 -18.01 9.10 -5.65
C ASP A 89 -17.43 9.02 -7.05
N GLU A 90 -16.13 8.71 -7.14
CA GLU A 90 -15.39 8.60 -8.39
C GLU A 90 -15.25 7.15 -8.83
N ASP A 91 -15.39 6.90 -10.14
CA ASP A 91 -15.15 5.58 -10.72
C ASP A 91 -13.66 5.29 -10.79
N LEU A 92 -13.30 4.09 -10.35
CA LEU A 92 -11.94 3.59 -10.32
C LEU A 92 -11.90 2.16 -10.81
N THR A 93 -10.84 1.81 -11.53
CA THR A 93 -10.57 0.44 -11.96
C THR A 93 -9.19 0.02 -11.50
N PHE A 94 -9.09 -1.14 -10.85
CA PHE A 94 -7.83 -1.67 -10.34
C PHE A 94 -7.82 -3.20 -10.32
N TRP A 95 -6.64 -3.78 -10.20
CA TRP A 95 -6.45 -5.22 -10.15
C TRP A 95 -6.36 -5.70 -8.71
N VAL A 96 -7.12 -6.75 -8.38
CA VAL A 96 -7.15 -7.40 -7.06
C VAL A 96 -6.66 -8.83 -7.21
N ASP A 97 -5.92 -9.34 -6.23
CA ASP A 97 -5.59 -10.76 -6.16
C ASP A 97 -6.85 -11.61 -6.24
N SER A 98 -6.85 -12.63 -7.12
CA SER A 98 -8.05 -13.41 -7.42
C SER A 98 -8.56 -14.21 -6.21
N LYS A 99 -7.66 -14.63 -5.30
CA LYS A 99 -8.05 -15.35 -4.07
C LYS A 99 -8.70 -14.38 -3.07
N LEU A 100 -8.17 -13.16 -2.95
CA LEU A 100 -8.79 -12.11 -2.15
C LEU A 100 -10.17 -11.74 -2.70
N MET A 101 -10.30 -11.62 -4.02
CA MET A 101 -11.60 -11.34 -4.64
C MET A 101 -12.62 -12.46 -4.39
N GLN A 102 -12.22 -13.73 -4.43
CA GLN A 102 -13.10 -14.84 -4.07
C GLN A 102 -13.53 -14.79 -2.60
N ARG A 103 -12.62 -14.46 -1.70
CA ARG A 103 -12.94 -14.25 -0.27
C ARG A 103 -13.93 -13.10 -0.09
N ALA A 104 -13.70 -11.97 -0.77
CA ALA A 104 -14.58 -10.80 -0.74
C ALA A 104 -16.00 -11.15 -1.25
N ARG A 105 -16.11 -11.91 -2.34
CA ARG A 105 -17.41 -12.38 -2.85
C ARG A 105 -18.16 -13.25 -1.84
N ARG A 106 -17.47 -14.20 -1.19
CA ARG A 106 -18.08 -15.05 -0.16
C ARG A 106 -18.54 -14.24 1.06
N MET A 107 -17.75 -13.27 1.50
CA MET A 107 -18.14 -12.39 2.60
C MET A 107 -19.32 -11.49 2.21
N ALA A 108 -19.32 -10.90 1.02
CA ALA A 108 -20.42 -10.09 0.51
C ALA A 108 -21.73 -10.90 0.43
N GLN A 109 -21.66 -12.15 -0.02
CA GLN A 109 -22.80 -13.07 -0.04
C GLN A 109 -23.31 -13.38 1.36
N ARG A 110 -22.41 -13.68 2.32
CA ARG A 110 -22.76 -13.89 3.72
C ARG A 110 -23.49 -12.69 4.33
N ASP A 111 -22.99 -11.48 4.04
CA ASP A 111 -23.50 -10.24 4.62
C ASP A 111 -24.68 -9.66 3.83
N GLY A 112 -25.11 -10.30 2.74
CA GLY A 112 -26.26 -9.85 1.93
C GLY A 112 -26.01 -8.56 1.15
N VAL A 113 -24.76 -8.24 0.81
CA VAL A 113 -24.39 -6.99 0.11
C VAL A 113 -23.72 -7.27 -1.24
N LYS A 114 -23.70 -6.24 -2.10
CA LYS A 114 -22.93 -6.31 -3.35
C LYS A 114 -21.43 -6.24 -3.05
N VAL A 115 -20.63 -7.01 -3.81
CA VAL A 115 -19.15 -7.01 -3.67
C VAL A 115 -18.56 -5.60 -3.73
N ALA A 116 -19.08 -4.75 -4.62
CA ALA A 116 -18.61 -3.36 -4.73
C ALA A 116 -18.78 -2.59 -3.43
N ARG A 117 -19.88 -2.79 -2.68
CA ARG A 117 -20.08 -2.14 -1.37
C ARG A 117 -19.13 -2.68 -0.30
N LEU A 118 -18.82 -3.96 -0.34
CA LEU A 118 -17.83 -4.56 0.55
C LEU A 118 -16.43 -3.98 0.26
N ILE A 119 -16.06 -3.88 -1.01
CA ILE A 119 -14.76 -3.32 -1.42
C ILE A 119 -14.66 -1.83 -1.01
N ASP A 120 -15.73 -1.04 -1.21
CA ASP A 120 -15.76 0.35 -0.73
C ASP A 120 -15.58 0.41 0.80
N ALA A 121 -16.32 -0.40 1.56
CA ALA A 121 -16.16 -0.48 3.02
C ALA A 121 -14.72 -0.85 3.41
N ALA A 122 -14.11 -1.82 2.72
CA ALA A 122 -12.75 -2.25 2.99
C ALA A 122 -11.73 -1.13 2.78
N LEU A 123 -11.78 -0.49 1.61
CA LEU A 123 -10.85 0.58 1.27
C LEU A 123 -11.05 1.82 2.14
N SER A 124 -12.29 2.21 2.40
CA SER A 124 -12.62 3.37 3.23
C SER A 124 -12.28 3.17 4.70
N SER A 125 -12.54 1.97 5.26
CA SER A 125 -12.15 1.66 6.64
C SER A 125 -10.64 1.60 6.81
N TYR A 126 -9.93 0.97 5.87
CA TYR A 126 -8.47 0.92 5.86
C TYR A 126 -7.87 2.33 5.79
N ALA A 127 -8.35 3.16 4.88
CA ALA A 127 -7.90 4.54 4.72
C ALA A 127 -8.10 5.36 6.01
N ARG A 128 -9.19 5.14 6.73
CA ARG A 128 -9.50 5.85 7.97
C ARG A 128 -8.71 5.36 9.17
N GLU A 129 -8.54 4.04 9.30
CA GLU A 129 -8.01 3.44 10.52
C GLU A 129 -6.51 3.13 10.45
N GLN A 130 -6.02 2.71 9.28
CA GLN A 130 -4.65 2.22 9.12
C GLN A 130 -3.70 3.26 8.52
N LEU A 131 -4.12 3.98 7.48
CA LEU A 131 -3.23 4.90 6.79
C LEU A 131 -2.68 6.03 7.67
N PRO A 132 -3.43 6.65 8.59
CA PRO A 132 -2.87 7.67 9.47
C PRO A 132 -1.73 7.14 10.34
N GLN A 133 -1.84 5.90 10.83
CA GLN A 133 -0.79 5.27 11.62
C GLN A 133 0.43 4.90 10.78
N GLN A 134 0.21 4.44 9.54
CA GLN A 134 1.28 4.13 8.61
C GLN A 134 2.03 5.39 8.17
N LEU A 135 1.34 6.48 7.88
CA LEU A 135 1.95 7.78 7.58
C LEU A 135 2.89 8.23 8.70
N LEU A 136 2.50 8.07 9.95
CA LEU A 136 3.37 8.39 11.08
C LEU A 136 4.65 7.53 11.09
N ARG A 137 4.53 6.22 10.86
CA ARG A 137 5.67 5.30 10.76
C ARG A 137 6.58 5.65 9.59
N TYR A 138 6.03 6.02 8.44
CA TYR A 138 6.82 6.43 7.27
C TYR A 138 7.57 7.73 7.52
N ARG A 139 6.92 8.72 8.12
CA ARG A 139 7.57 9.96 8.52
C ARG A 139 8.78 9.70 9.42
N GLN A 140 8.63 8.83 10.40
CA GLN A 140 9.74 8.43 11.29
C GLN A 140 10.87 7.74 10.52
N ARG A 141 10.56 6.84 9.57
CA ARG A 141 11.57 6.18 8.73
C ARG A 141 12.31 7.16 7.83
N VAL A 142 11.59 8.05 7.16
CA VAL A 142 12.20 9.09 6.31
C VAL A 142 13.10 10.00 7.12
N GLN A 143 12.68 10.42 8.31
CA GLN A 143 13.52 11.22 9.22
C GLN A 143 14.77 10.46 9.68
N ALA A 144 14.64 9.18 10.00
CA ALA A 144 15.78 8.35 10.38
C ALA A 144 16.79 8.18 9.24
N GLN A 145 16.32 8.01 8.01
CA GLN A 145 17.18 7.96 6.83
C GLN A 145 17.90 9.30 6.58
N ALA A 146 17.17 10.41 6.62
CA ALA A 146 17.75 11.73 6.47
C ALA A 146 18.82 12.02 7.54
N SER A 147 18.56 11.63 8.80
CA SER A 147 19.52 11.77 9.89
C SER A 147 20.78 10.93 9.68
N ARG A 148 20.65 9.69 9.17
CA ARG A 148 21.79 8.83 8.85
C ARG A 148 22.65 9.42 7.72
N LEU A 149 22.01 9.91 6.65
CA LEU A 149 22.69 10.57 5.54
C LEU A 149 23.42 11.82 6.02
N TYR A 150 22.78 12.65 6.83
CA TYR A 150 23.41 13.84 7.41
C TYR A 150 24.63 13.46 8.27
N GLN A 151 24.53 12.45 9.12
CA GLN A 151 25.65 11.99 9.95
C GLN A 151 26.80 11.40 9.12
N ALA A 152 26.48 10.72 8.00
CA ALA A 152 27.49 10.18 7.08
C ALA A 152 28.24 11.29 6.33
N THR A 153 27.55 12.38 5.98
CA THR A 153 28.15 13.53 5.27
C THR A 153 28.81 14.54 6.21
N HIS A 154 28.41 14.55 7.49
CA HIS A 154 28.94 15.44 8.52
C HIS A 154 29.43 14.61 9.71
N PRO A 155 30.54 13.86 9.58
CA PRO A 155 31.08 13.10 10.69
C PRO A 155 31.44 14.05 11.82
N ARG A 156 30.86 13.84 13.01
CA ARG A 156 31.17 14.59 14.19
C ARG A 156 32.69 14.58 14.41
N ALA A 157 33.32 15.75 14.49
CA ALA A 157 34.71 15.84 14.87
C ALA A 157 34.94 15.03 16.16
N ARG A 158 35.84 14.06 16.10
CA ARG A 158 36.17 13.28 17.30
C ARG A 158 36.56 14.23 18.42
N PRO A 159 35.97 14.11 19.62
CA PRO A 159 36.40 14.93 20.75
C PRO A 159 37.90 14.73 20.96
N PRO A 160 38.66 15.80 21.26
CA PRO A 160 40.08 15.71 21.42
C PRO A 160 40.40 14.66 22.50
N ARG A 161 41.24 13.69 22.17
CA ARG A 161 41.74 12.70 23.15
C ARG A 161 42.34 13.42 24.30
N LYS A 162 41.75 13.31 25.49
CA LYS A 162 42.36 13.79 26.73
C LYS A 162 43.76 13.20 26.82
N ARG A 163 44.79 14.04 26.67
CA ARG A 163 46.18 13.65 26.95
C ARG A 163 46.21 13.12 28.38
N ARG A 164 46.48 11.84 28.53
CA ARG A 164 46.85 11.29 29.85
C ARG A 164 48.14 11.97 30.26
N THR A 165 48.07 12.97 31.12
CA THR A 165 49.23 13.48 31.86
C THR A 165 49.66 12.38 32.80
N GLY A 166 50.70 11.64 32.39
CA GLY A 166 51.37 10.69 33.25
C GLY A 166 52.08 11.46 34.38
N ARG A 167 51.91 10.96 35.57
CA ARG A 167 52.81 11.15 36.69
C ARG A 167 53.76 9.98 36.70
#